data_1262237d951ac213626c9d5df3871cff
#
_entry.id   1262237d951ac213626c9d5df3871cff
#
_cell.length_a   1.000
_cell.length_b   1.000
_cell.length_c   1.000
_cell.angle_alpha   90.00
_cell.angle_beta   90.00
_cell.angle_gamma   90.00
#
_symmetry.space_group_name_H-M   'P 1'
#
loop_
_entity.id
_entity.type
_entity.pdbx_description
1 polymer ?
#
loop_
_entity_poly.entity_id
_entity_poly.type
_entity_poly.pdbx_seq_one_letter_code
_entity_poly.pdbx_strand_id
1 'polypeptide(L)'
;MSGSDILWSSHDLALDFRDSVARRDGGESQSLRFRYSLPLAGSKVNIMVNNSEHAGVANNAGLRQDSRSEYQGLKLSASRPFWSWRGIKVDSVFSHSTGTKRSFEDSEWVSDSSHRLSSFGLRCAGKQELPGGFVAGTGLTALGGTEHHESVSQAAHSTENSRFHKLAVSASLTRSFYRWDMEVNGRYQFAPEDLASSEYLQIAGPSMMRGFNGQSLSVSEGGWVRLDARSPGYVIPFMDATVSNVMVSVLRGWSPSSGTNEEDFEASTGEIALQLQTPGFEARMSVGRILDVSGPGMDKPSRPDVSLSMSMAI
;
A
#
# COMPACT_ATOMS: atom_id res chain seq x y z
N MET A 1 7.61 15.35 7.50
CA MET A 1 7.10 16.72 7.72
C MET A 1 5.89 16.90 6.83
N SER A 2 4.80 17.42 7.37
CA SER A 2 3.59 17.79 6.61
C SER A 2 3.14 19.16 7.06
N GLY A 3 2.60 19.94 6.13
CA GLY A 3 2.04 21.25 6.43
C GLY A 3 0.82 21.50 5.55
N SER A 4 -0.23 22.07 6.13
CA SER A 4 -1.41 22.56 5.45
C SER A 4 -1.38 24.08 5.36
N ASP A 5 -2.01 24.63 4.32
CA ASP A 5 -2.14 26.08 4.09
C ASP A 5 -0.82 26.87 3.94
N ILE A 6 0.25 26.21 3.45
CA ILE A 6 1.59 26.82 3.36
C ILE A 6 1.66 27.95 2.33
N LEU A 7 0.93 27.85 1.22
CA LEU A 7 0.93 28.85 0.15
C LEU A 7 -0.41 29.58 0.02
N TRP A 8 -1.52 28.85 0.13
CA TRP A 8 -2.90 29.35 0.17
C TRP A 8 -3.77 28.38 0.96
N SER A 9 -4.92 28.85 1.43
CA SER A 9 -5.89 27.99 2.11
C SER A 9 -6.24 26.73 1.28
N SER A 10 -6.23 25.57 1.90
CA SER A 10 -6.52 24.23 1.30
C SER A 10 -5.38 23.61 0.46
N HIS A 11 -4.16 24.11 0.56
CA HIS A 11 -2.98 23.46 0.00
C HIS A 11 -2.30 22.58 1.05
N ASP A 12 -2.04 21.33 0.71
CA ASP A 12 -1.34 20.39 1.58
C ASP A 12 0.02 20.01 0.98
N LEU A 13 1.04 20.08 1.78
CA LEU A 13 2.39 19.65 1.44
C LEU A 13 2.85 18.61 2.44
N ALA A 14 3.37 17.49 1.95
CA ALA A 14 3.97 16.46 2.77
C ALA A 14 5.34 16.05 2.21
N LEU A 15 6.31 15.92 3.08
CA LEU A 15 7.64 15.39 2.81
C LEU A 15 7.87 14.19 3.73
N ASP A 16 7.99 13.00 3.14
CA ASP A 16 8.27 11.76 3.84
C ASP A 16 9.68 11.31 3.50
N PHE A 17 10.53 11.19 4.49
CA PHE A 17 11.83 10.53 4.38
C PHE A 17 11.79 9.25 5.18
N ARG A 18 12.26 8.17 4.58
CA ARG A 18 12.40 6.87 5.24
C ARG A 18 13.78 6.31 4.97
N ASP A 19 14.39 5.81 6.01
CA ASP A 19 15.65 5.10 5.98
C ASP A 19 15.49 3.81 6.78
N SER A 20 15.89 2.69 6.21
CA SER A 20 15.78 1.39 6.87
C SER A 20 16.98 0.51 6.54
N VAL A 21 17.48 -0.16 7.54
CA VAL A 21 18.61 -1.12 7.45
C VAL A 21 18.11 -2.49 7.93
N ALA A 22 18.17 -3.49 7.05
CA ALA A 22 17.85 -4.85 7.41
C ALA A 22 19.07 -5.53 8.05
N ARG A 23 19.02 -5.82 9.35
CA ARG A 23 20.15 -6.34 10.13
C ARG A 23 20.67 -7.73 9.70
N ARG A 24 19.88 -8.52 8.96
CA ARG A 24 20.23 -9.90 8.62
C ARG A 24 20.84 -10.08 7.24
N ASP A 25 20.33 -9.35 6.25
CA ASP A 25 20.68 -9.57 4.84
C ASP A 25 21.47 -8.40 4.26
N GLY A 26 21.88 -7.44 5.11
CA GLY A 26 22.62 -6.25 4.67
C GLY A 26 21.82 -5.34 3.74
N GLY A 27 20.49 -5.47 3.74
CA GLY A 27 19.63 -4.64 2.91
C GLY A 27 19.46 -3.24 3.49
N GLU A 28 19.69 -2.23 2.67
CA GLU A 28 19.46 -0.83 2.98
C GLU A 28 18.39 -0.28 2.04
N SER A 29 17.51 0.56 2.56
CA SER A 29 16.49 1.19 1.74
C SER A 29 16.30 2.62 2.18
N GLN A 30 16.51 3.55 1.26
CA GLN A 30 16.22 4.96 1.44
C GLN A 30 15.10 5.38 0.52
N SER A 31 14.17 6.21 1.01
CA SER A 31 13.15 6.81 0.16
C SER A 31 12.82 8.22 0.58
N LEU A 32 12.70 9.09 -0.39
CA LEU A 32 12.22 10.45 -0.26
C LEU A 32 10.97 10.62 -1.10
N ARG A 33 9.88 11.01 -0.46
CA ARG A 33 8.61 11.25 -1.13
C ARG A 33 8.13 12.67 -0.84
N PHE A 34 7.94 13.42 -1.89
CA PHE A 34 7.29 14.72 -1.86
C PHE A 34 5.86 14.59 -2.39
N ARG A 35 4.90 15.14 -1.68
CA ARG A 35 3.49 15.21 -2.09
C ARG A 35 2.99 16.64 -1.93
N TYR A 36 2.34 17.11 -2.98
CA TYR A 36 1.67 18.40 -2.98
C TYR A 36 0.25 18.24 -3.50
N SER A 37 -0.73 18.73 -2.73
CA SER A 37 -2.15 18.69 -3.06
C SER A 37 -2.69 20.09 -3.15
N LEU A 38 -3.45 20.37 -4.20
CA LEU A 38 -4.09 21.67 -4.40
C LEU A 38 -5.51 21.52 -4.98
N PRO A 39 -6.45 22.38 -4.58
CA PRO A 39 -7.73 22.51 -5.24
C PRO A 39 -7.56 23.35 -6.52
N LEU A 40 -8.07 22.84 -7.64
CA LEU A 40 -8.03 23.54 -8.93
C LEU A 40 -9.37 23.37 -9.65
N ALA A 41 -10.11 24.46 -9.86
CA ALA A 41 -11.37 24.48 -10.60
C ALA A 41 -12.38 23.39 -10.16
N GLY A 42 -12.54 23.21 -8.84
CA GLY A 42 -13.42 22.20 -8.24
C GLY A 42 -12.88 20.77 -8.28
N SER A 43 -11.66 20.58 -8.74
CA SER A 43 -10.93 19.30 -8.70
C SER A 43 -9.89 19.34 -7.60
N LYS A 44 -9.56 18.18 -7.01
CA LYS A 44 -8.38 18.00 -6.17
C LYS A 44 -7.27 17.42 -7.04
N VAL A 45 -6.17 18.17 -7.16
CA VAL A 45 -4.98 17.75 -7.90
C VAL A 45 -3.89 17.39 -6.91
N ASN A 46 -3.22 16.25 -7.13
CA ASN A 46 -2.10 15.82 -6.32
C ASN A 46 -0.90 15.55 -7.24
N ILE A 47 0.23 16.08 -6.82
CA ILE A 47 1.54 15.85 -7.46
C ILE A 47 2.39 15.08 -6.45
N MET A 48 2.98 13.99 -6.87
CA MET A 48 3.86 13.19 -6.03
C MET A 48 5.16 12.91 -6.77
N VAL A 49 6.27 13.22 -6.15
CA VAL A 49 7.60 12.86 -6.59
C VAL A 49 8.15 11.84 -5.60
N ASN A 50 8.67 10.75 -6.10
CA ASN A 50 9.27 9.69 -5.30
C ASN A 50 10.68 9.40 -5.83
N ASN A 51 11.64 9.37 -4.92
CA ASN A 51 12.98 8.89 -5.16
C ASN A 51 13.29 7.81 -4.12
N SER A 52 13.69 6.62 -4.56
CA SER A 52 14.04 5.54 -3.64
C SER A 52 15.23 4.76 -4.15
N GLU A 53 16.04 4.34 -3.21
CA GLU A 53 17.20 3.48 -3.41
C GLU A 53 17.04 2.27 -2.52
N HIS A 54 17.34 1.11 -3.07
CA HIS A 54 17.37 -0.15 -2.35
C HIS A 54 18.67 -0.86 -2.67
N ALA A 55 19.44 -1.18 -1.65
CA ALA A 55 20.62 -2.02 -1.75
C ALA A 55 20.41 -3.29 -0.93
N GLY A 56 20.87 -4.41 -1.42
CA GLY A 56 20.71 -5.71 -0.75
C GLY A 56 21.61 -6.76 -1.36
N VAL A 57 21.56 -7.96 -0.79
CA VAL A 57 22.32 -9.10 -1.30
C VAL A 57 21.35 -10.10 -1.91
N ALA A 58 21.49 -10.35 -3.19
CA ALA A 58 20.78 -11.41 -3.89
C ALA A 58 21.58 -12.71 -3.83
N ASN A 59 20.92 -13.84 -3.53
CA ASN A 59 21.50 -15.17 -3.61
C ASN A 59 21.02 -15.83 -4.90
N ASN A 60 21.85 -15.77 -5.95
CA ASN A 60 21.59 -16.48 -7.20
C ASN A 60 22.48 -17.75 -7.27
N ALA A 61 21.82 -18.92 -7.32
CA ALA A 61 22.51 -20.24 -7.47
C ALA A 61 23.69 -20.47 -6.50
N GLY A 62 23.61 -19.93 -5.27
CA GLY A 62 24.67 -20.07 -4.27
C GLY A 62 25.79 -19.03 -4.36
N LEU A 63 25.74 -18.11 -5.31
CA LEU A 63 26.60 -16.93 -5.37
C LEU A 63 25.90 -15.75 -4.71
N ARG A 64 26.63 -15.13 -3.79
CA ARG A 64 26.19 -13.91 -3.13
C ARG A 64 26.58 -12.71 -4.00
N GLN A 65 25.59 -11.98 -4.50
CA GLN A 65 25.78 -10.80 -5.33
C GLN A 65 25.19 -9.57 -4.65
N ASP A 66 25.91 -8.47 -4.66
CA ASP A 66 25.38 -7.20 -4.17
C ASP A 66 24.47 -6.60 -5.25
N SER A 67 23.21 -6.34 -4.89
CA SER A 67 22.24 -5.73 -5.78
C SER A 67 21.85 -4.34 -5.29
N ARG A 68 21.78 -3.39 -6.22
CA ARG A 68 21.29 -2.03 -5.96
C ARG A 68 20.25 -1.65 -7.00
N SER A 69 19.18 -1.05 -6.57
CA SER A 69 18.17 -0.48 -7.47
C SER A 69 17.83 0.95 -7.06
N GLU A 70 17.76 1.82 -8.04
CA GLU A 70 17.37 3.21 -7.92
C GLU A 70 16.05 3.41 -8.66
N TYR A 71 15.09 4.06 -8.02
CA TYR A 71 13.81 4.39 -8.64
C TYR A 71 13.50 5.87 -8.47
N GLN A 72 13.12 6.51 -9.57
CA GLN A 72 12.63 7.88 -9.61
C GLN A 72 11.27 7.91 -10.29
N GLY A 73 10.29 8.56 -9.67
CA GLY A 73 8.94 8.60 -10.21
C GLY A 73 8.23 9.92 -9.95
N LEU A 74 7.41 10.31 -10.92
CA LEU A 74 6.47 11.42 -10.84
C LEU A 74 5.07 10.88 -11.08
N LYS A 75 4.13 11.26 -10.20
CA LYS A 75 2.71 10.94 -10.36
C LYS A 75 1.87 12.20 -10.22
N LEU A 76 1.09 12.48 -11.24
CA LEU A 76 0.04 13.48 -11.25
C LEU A 76 -1.30 12.76 -11.15
N SER A 77 -2.15 13.15 -10.21
CA SER A 77 -3.51 12.63 -10.13
C SER A 77 -4.50 13.75 -9.89
N ALA A 78 -5.66 13.64 -10.48
CA ALA A 78 -6.76 14.58 -10.32
C ALA A 78 -8.05 13.82 -10.03
N SER A 79 -8.87 14.37 -9.14
CA SER A 79 -10.21 13.89 -8.90
C SER A 79 -11.19 15.05 -8.88
N ARG A 80 -12.34 14.89 -9.55
CA ARG A 80 -13.38 15.89 -9.60
C ARG A 80 -14.73 15.26 -9.25
N PRO A 81 -15.38 15.70 -8.16
CA PRO A 81 -16.74 15.28 -7.86
C PRO A 81 -17.68 15.87 -8.91
N PHE A 82 -18.55 15.03 -9.48
CA PHE A 82 -19.53 15.50 -10.44
C PHE A 82 -20.98 15.15 -10.04
N TRP A 83 -21.15 14.23 -9.09
CA TRP A 83 -22.47 13.87 -8.61
C TRP A 83 -22.41 13.40 -7.14
N SER A 84 -23.45 13.77 -6.37
CA SER A 84 -23.63 13.27 -5.02
C SER A 84 -25.12 13.14 -4.70
N TRP A 85 -25.50 12.02 -4.09
CA TRP A 85 -26.88 11.76 -3.69
C TRP A 85 -26.93 10.80 -2.51
N ARG A 86 -27.67 11.18 -1.46
CA ARG A 86 -27.90 10.35 -0.25
C ARG A 86 -26.65 9.68 0.31
N GLY A 87 -25.55 10.41 0.41
CA GLY A 87 -24.29 9.88 0.95
C GLY A 87 -23.42 9.15 -0.05
N ILE A 88 -23.88 8.94 -1.28
CA ILE A 88 -23.08 8.40 -2.39
C ILE A 88 -22.44 9.58 -3.13
N LYS A 89 -21.14 9.48 -3.38
CA LYS A 89 -20.36 10.44 -4.19
C LYS A 89 -19.77 9.73 -5.38
N VAL A 90 -19.85 10.40 -6.53
CA VAL A 90 -19.23 9.92 -7.77
C VAL A 90 -18.21 10.96 -8.24
N ASP A 91 -16.96 10.52 -8.35
CA ASP A 91 -15.84 11.33 -8.80
C ASP A 91 -15.33 10.80 -10.13
N SER A 92 -14.98 11.70 -11.05
CA SER A 92 -14.08 11.36 -12.14
C SER A 92 -12.66 11.40 -11.62
N VAL A 93 -11.85 10.42 -12.02
CA VAL A 93 -10.45 10.30 -11.60
C VAL A 93 -9.55 10.19 -12.81
N PHE A 94 -8.41 10.87 -12.73
CA PHE A 94 -7.34 10.82 -13.71
C PHE A 94 -6.02 10.58 -12.98
N SER A 95 -5.13 9.79 -13.57
CA SER A 95 -3.77 9.62 -13.07
C SER A 95 -2.82 9.49 -14.24
N HIS A 96 -1.68 10.16 -14.13
CA HIS A 96 -0.54 10.02 -15.02
C HIS A 96 0.70 9.81 -14.18
N SER A 97 1.46 8.76 -14.44
CA SER A 97 2.72 8.50 -13.75
C SER A 97 3.81 8.16 -14.72
N THR A 98 5.01 8.62 -14.42
CA THR A 98 6.23 8.24 -15.11
C THR A 98 7.25 7.80 -14.07
N GLY A 99 8.03 6.79 -14.38
CA GLY A 99 9.08 6.33 -13.50
C GLY A 99 10.20 5.68 -14.26
N THR A 100 11.40 5.77 -13.70
CA THR A 100 12.60 5.10 -14.18
C THR A 100 13.20 4.28 -13.05
N LYS A 101 13.63 3.07 -13.36
CA LYS A 101 14.32 2.19 -12.43
C LYS A 101 15.65 1.76 -13.07
N ARG A 102 16.72 1.94 -12.32
CA ARG A 102 18.06 1.46 -12.67
C ARG A 102 18.43 0.32 -11.75
N SER A 103 19.00 -0.73 -12.30
CA SER A 103 19.43 -1.90 -11.56
C SER A 103 20.93 -2.15 -11.77
N PHE A 104 21.63 -2.45 -10.67
CA PHE A 104 23.05 -2.74 -10.64
C PHE A 104 23.28 -4.06 -9.89
N GLU A 105 24.24 -4.86 -10.35
CA GLU A 105 24.76 -6.06 -9.66
C GLU A 105 26.26 -5.92 -9.54
N ASP A 106 26.80 -6.14 -8.32
CA ASP A 106 28.22 -5.96 -7.99
C ASP A 106 28.78 -4.60 -8.48
N SER A 107 27.97 -3.55 -8.35
CA SER A 107 28.26 -2.19 -8.83
C SER A 107 28.30 -2.02 -10.35
N GLU A 108 28.04 -3.06 -11.14
CA GLU A 108 27.91 -2.98 -12.59
C GLU A 108 26.45 -2.72 -12.98
N TRP A 109 26.24 -1.88 -14.00
CA TRP A 109 24.94 -1.63 -14.55
C TRP A 109 24.38 -2.89 -15.26
N VAL A 110 23.15 -3.27 -14.92
CA VAL A 110 22.46 -4.43 -15.49
C VAL A 110 21.35 -4.01 -16.43
N SER A 111 20.47 -3.14 -15.95
CA SER A 111 19.30 -2.72 -16.72
C SER A 111 18.77 -1.36 -16.28
N ASP A 112 18.18 -0.65 -17.24
CA ASP A 112 17.32 0.50 -17.05
C ASP A 112 15.91 0.14 -17.51
N SER A 113 14.90 0.51 -16.75
CA SER A 113 13.51 0.41 -17.18
C SER A 113 12.79 1.73 -16.95
N SER A 114 11.95 2.11 -17.89
CA SER A 114 11.06 3.25 -17.75
C SER A 114 9.62 2.83 -18.00
N HIS A 115 8.70 3.44 -17.27
CA HIS A 115 7.28 3.25 -17.50
C HIS A 115 6.56 4.60 -17.53
N ARG A 116 5.54 4.68 -18.35
CA ARG A 116 4.62 5.80 -18.43
C ARG A 116 3.20 5.23 -18.46
N LEU A 117 2.45 5.54 -17.42
CA LEU A 117 1.09 5.04 -17.23
C LEU A 117 0.12 6.22 -17.22
N SER A 118 -0.94 6.14 -18.01
CA SER A 118 -2.05 7.08 -17.98
C SER A 118 -3.34 6.32 -17.74
N SER A 119 -4.13 6.72 -16.76
CA SER A 119 -5.43 6.12 -16.49
C SER A 119 -6.50 7.16 -16.26
N PHE A 120 -7.71 6.82 -16.64
CA PHE A 120 -8.92 7.63 -16.46
C PHE A 120 -10.08 6.72 -16.04
N GLY A 121 -11.00 7.24 -15.23
CA GLY A 121 -12.18 6.47 -14.86
C GLY A 121 -13.08 7.16 -13.86
N LEU A 122 -13.90 6.35 -13.21
CA LEU A 122 -14.90 6.77 -12.25
C LEU A 122 -14.68 6.08 -10.92
N ARG A 123 -14.88 6.82 -9.84
CA ARG A 123 -14.92 6.30 -8.48
C ARG A 123 -16.27 6.65 -7.88
N CYS A 124 -16.99 5.63 -7.42
CA CYS A 124 -18.21 5.78 -6.64
C CYS A 124 -17.88 5.37 -5.19
N ALA A 125 -18.24 6.18 -4.21
CA ALA A 125 -18.07 5.88 -2.81
C ALA A 125 -19.29 6.28 -2.01
N GLY A 126 -19.68 5.45 -1.05
CA GLY A 126 -20.80 5.70 -0.14
C GLY A 126 -20.45 5.35 1.29
N LYS A 127 -21.04 6.08 2.23
CA LYS A 127 -20.99 5.77 3.65
C LYS A 127 -22.39 5.90 4.22
N GLN A 128 -22.83 4.88 4.97
CA GLN A 128 -24.16 4.80 5.54
C GLN A 128 -24.10 4.26 6.96
N GLU A 129 -24.86 4.88 7.83
CA GLU A 129 -25.14 4.34 9.17
C GLU A 129 -26.27 3.33 9.06
N LEU A 130 -26.07 2.15 9.65
CA LEU A 130 -27.03 1.05 9.66
C LEU A 130 -27.59 0.86 11.07
N PRO A 131 -28.77 0.20 11.19
CA PRO A 131 -29.31 -0.15 12.48
C PRO A 131 -28.31 -0.95 13.35
N GLY A 132 -28.34 -0.74 14.66
CA GLY A 132 -27.46 -1.42 15.61
C GLY A 132 -26.09 -0.78 15.76
N GLY A 133 -25.90 0.46 15.31
CA GLY A 133 -24.64 1.22 15.45
C GLY A 133 -23.54 0.79 14.51
N PHE A 134 -23.88 0.12 13.41
CA PHE A 134 -22.94 -0.17 12.35
C PHE A 134 -22.77 1.03 11.41
N VAL A 135 -21.56 1.20 10.93
CA VAL A 135 -21.24 2.14 9.84
C VAL A 135 -20.67 1.35 8.69
N ALA A 136 -21.38 1.34 7.56
CA ALA A 136 -20.95 0.68 6.33
C ALA A 136 -20.34 1.69 5.35
N GLY A 137 -19.21 1.35 4.76
CA GLY A 137 -18.57 2.05 3.66
C GLY A 137 -18.51 1.14 2.43
N THR A 138 -18.77 1.69 1.26
CA THR A 138 -18.64 0.97 -0.01
C THR A 138 -17.92 1.83 -1.03
N GLY A 139 -17.15 1.20 -1.91
CA GLY A 139 -16.46 1.87 -2.99
C GLY A 139 -16.42 1.01 -4.24
N LEU A 140 -16.60 1.63 -5.38
CA LEU A 140 -16.45 1.05 -6.70
C LEU A 140 -15.56 1.96 -7.53
N THR A 141 -14.54 1.41 -8.16
CA THR A 141 -13.62 2.16 -9.01
C THR A 141 -13.47 1.42 -10.34
N ALA A 142 -13.85 2.07 -11.43
CA ALA A 142 -13.65 1.58 -12.78
C ALA A 142 -12.60 2.46 -13.47
N LEU A 143 -11.51 1.87 -13.94
CA LEU A 143 -10.41 2.57 -14.59
C LEU A 143 -10.10 1.91 -15.93
N GLY A 144 -9.73 2.73 -16.92
CA GLY A 144 -9.08 2.30 -18.14
C GLY A 144 -7.85 3.14 -18.39
N GLY A 145 -6.85 2.58 -19.06
CA GLY A 145 -5.60 3.29 -19.29
C GLY A 145 -4.69 2.65 -20.32
N THR A 146 -3.55 3.30 -20.48
CA THR A 146 -2.45 2.85 -21.36
C THR A 146 -1.16 2.89 -20.56
N GLU A 147 -0.35 1.87 -20.72
CA GLU A 147 1.02 1.82 -20.24
C GLU A 147 1.99 1.73 -21.43
N HIS A 148 3.05 2.48 -21.32
CA HIS A 148 4.22 2.37 -22.16
C HIS A 148 5.39 1.98 -21.28
N HIS A 149 5.95 0.82 -21.53
CA HIS A 149 7.10 0.27 -20.81
C HIS A 149 8.27 0.12 -21.77
N GLU A 150 9.43 0.59 -21.35
CA GLU A 150 10.70 0.45 -22.07
C GLU A 150 11.72 -0.15 -21.11
N SER A 151 12.42 -1.17 -21.55
CA SER A 151 13.49 -1.82 -20.81
C SER A 151 14.73 -1.97 -21.68
N VAL A 152 15.86 -1.53 -21.14
CA VAL A 152 17.17 -1.64 -21.77
C VAL A 152 18.06 -2.44 -20.83
N SER A 153 18.66 -3.50 -21.33
CA SER A 153 19.65 -4.31 -20.62
C SER A 153 20.88 -4.51 -21.50
N GLN A 154 21.94 -5.10 -20.94
CA GLN A 154 23.14 -5.45 -21.73
C GLN A 154 22.84 -6.39 -22.90
N ALA A 155 21.76 -7.19 -22.80
CA ALA A 155 21.41 -8.22 -23.77
C ALA A 155 20.28 -7.83 -24.73
N ALA A 156 19.39 -6.89 -24.34
CA ALA A 156 18.18 -6.61 -25.10
C ALA A 156 17.63 -5.21 -24.83
N HIS A 157 16.92 -4.69 -25.85
CA HIS A 157 16.04 -3.52 -25.73
C HIS A 157 14.63 -3.99 -26.06
N SER A 158 13.68 -3.73 -25.17
CA SER A 158 12.28 -4.04 -25.39
C SER A 158 11.40 -2.81 -25.12
N THR A 159 10.38 -2.66 -25.95
CA THR A 159 9.35 -1.62 -25.80
C THR A 159 7.99 -2.30 -25.88
N GLU A 160 7.18 -2.08 -24.89
CA GLU A 160 5.84 -2.66 -24.81
C GLU A 160 4.80 -1.55 -24.58
N ASN A 161 3.70 -1.65 -25.33
CA ASN A 161 2.53 -0.78 -25.16
C ASN A 161 1.34 -1.66 -24.84
N SER A 162 0.74 -1.46 -23.68
CA SER A 162 -0.44 -2.18 -23.24
C SER A 162 -1.61 -1.23 -23.01
N ARG A 163 -2.83 -1.73 -23.19
CA ARG A 163 -4.06 -1.07 -22.79
C ARG A 163 -4.72 -1.96 -21.74
N PHE A 164 -5.19 -1.35 -20.68
CA PHE A 164 -5.83 -2.08 -19.62
C PHE A 164 -7.16 -1.47 -19.21
N HIS A 165 -7.99 -2.29 -18.58
CA HIS A 165 -9.15 -1.86 -17.83
C HIS A 165 -9.25 -2.68 -16.56
N LYS A 166 -9.75 -2.07 -15.48
CA LYS A 166 -9.96 -2.75 -14.21
C LYS A 166 -11.17 -2.22 -13.47
N LEU A 167 -11.76 -3.10 -12.69
CA LEU A 167 -12.84 -2.78 -11.76
C LEU A 167 -12.39 -3.19 -10.36
N ALA A 168 -12.45 -2.26 -9.41
CA ALA A 168 -12.15 -2.57 -8.01
C ALA A 168 -13.36 -2.24 -7.14
N VAL A 169 -13.71 -3.20 -6.28
CA VAL A 169 -14.78 -3.07 -5.28
C VAL A 169 -14.13 -3.04 -3.91
N SER A 170 -14.59 -2.17 -3.03
CA SER A 170 -14.18 -2.13 -1.63
C SER A 170 -15.40 -2.03 -0.72
N ALA A 171 -15.31 -2.64 0.45
CA ALA A 171 -16.32 -2.54 1.48
C ALA A 171 -15.66 -2.41 2.85
N SER A 172 -16.30 -1.66 3.74
CA SER A 172 -15.92 -1.58 5.14
C SER A 172 -17.15 -1.64 6.03
N LEU A 173 -17.01 -2.23 7.20
CA LEU A 173 -18.04 -2.29 8.22
C LEU A 173 -17.39 -2.04 9.58
N THR A 174 -17.80 -0.98 10.25
CA THR A 174 -17.26 -0.58 11.55
C THR A 174 -18.37 -0.62 12.61
N ARG A 175 -18.06 -1.08 13.81
CA ARG A 175 -18.96 -1.05 14.96
C ARG A 175 -18.18 -1.01 16.26
N SER A 176 -18.64 -0.21 17.22
CA SER A 176 -18.19 -0.28 18.62
C SER A 176 -19.06 -1.26 19.41
N PHE A 177 -18.44 -2.25 20.06
CA PHE A 177 -19.10 -3.27 20.85
C PHE A 177 -18.37 -3.47 22.18
N TYR A 178 -19.05 -3.30 23.32
CA TYR A 178 -18.45 -3.33 24.66
C TYR A 178 -17.17 -2.49 24.80
N ARG A 179 -17.16 -1.29 24.18
CA ARG A 179 -16.03 -0.34 24.13
C ARG A 179 -14.84 -0.82 23.26
N TRP A 180 -14.96 -1.94 22.58
CA TRP A 180 -14.06 -2.34 21.52
C TRP A 180 -14.52 -1.77 20.19
N ASP A 181 -13.60 -1.25 19.42
CA ASP A 181 -13.88 -0.83 18.05
C ASP A 181 -13.48 -1.95 17.09
N MET A 182 -14.46 -2.46 16.38
CA MET A 182 -14.29 -3.54 15.39
C MET A 182 -14.50 -2.99 13.99
N GLU A 183 -13.60 -3.35 13.10
CA GLU A 183 -13.64 -2.95 11.70
C GLU A 183 -13.32 -4.14 10.81
N VAL A 184 -14.17 -4.37 9.81
CA VAL A 184 -13.93 -5.30 8.72
C VAL A 184 -13.76 -4.48 7.45
N ASN A 185 -12.64 -4.67 6.75
CA ASN A 185 -12.33 -4.04 5.48
C ASN A 185 -12.06 -5.10 4.45
N GLY A 186 -12.50 -4.87 3.22
CA GLY A 186 -12.21 -5.75 2.11
C GLY A 186 -12.09 -5.00 0.80
N ARG A 187 -11.33 -5.58 -0.10
CA ARG A 187 -11.16 -5.09 -1.47
C ARG A 187 -10.99 -6.27 -2.42
N TYR A 188 -11.62 -6.17 -3.57
CA TYR A 188 -11.43 -7.11 -4.69
C TYR A 188 -11.20 -6.32 -5.97
N GLN A 189 -10.31 -6.80 -6.82
CA GLN A 189 -10.01 -6.26 -8.14
C GLN A 189 -10.27 -7.32 -9.19
N PHE A 190 -11.05 -6.92 -10.20
CA PHE A 190 -11.26 -7.66 -11.43
C PHE A 190 -10.42 -6.98 -12.51
N ALA A 191 -9.58 -7.73 -13.18
CA ALA A 191 -8.78 -7.21 -14.27
C ALA A 191 -8.45 -8.33 -15.26
N PRO A 192 -8.25 -8.01 -16.56
CA PRO A 192 -7.73 -8.97 -17.51
C PRO A 192 -6.26 -9.32 -17.18
N GLU A 193 -5.78 -10.41 -17.76
CA GLU A 193 -4.42 -10.94 -17.53
C GLU A 193 -3.31 -9.97 -17.94
N ASP A 194 -3.58 -9.05 -18.88
CA ASP A 194 -2.64 -8.06 -19.42
C ASP A 194 -2.64 -6.72 -18.65
N LEU A 195 -3.10 -6.72 -17.39
CA LEU A 195 -3.05 -5.53 -16.56
C LEU A 195 -1.60 -5.11 -16.31
N ALA A 196 -1.32 -3.81 -16.42
CA ALA A 196 -0.05 -3.22 -16.07
C ALA A 196 0.37 -3.56 -14.63
N SER A 197 1.59 -4.03 -14.40
CA SER A 197 2.07 -4.46 -13.08
C SER A 197 2.02 -3.35 -12.02
N SER A 198 2.14 -2.09 -12.43
CA SER A 198 1.98 -0.91 -11.58
C SER A 198 0.55 -0.73 -11.04
N GLU A 199 -0.43 -1.40 -11.65
CA GLU A 199 -1.84 -1.37 -11.29
C GLU A 199 -2.32 -2.64 -10.57
N TYR A 200 -1.40 -3.58 -10.27
CA TYR A 200 -1.71 -4.78 -9.50
C TYR A 200 -2.20 -4.45 -8.10
N LEU A 201 -3.11 -5.26 -7.61
CA LEU A 201 -3.59 -5.20 -6.24
C LEU A 201 -2.62 -5.94 -5.32
N GLN A 202 -2.07 -5.26 -4.33
CA GLN A 202 -1.37 -5.95 -3.25
C GLN A 202 -2.38 -6.69 -2.37
N ILE A 203 -2.21 -8.00 -2.24
CA ILE A 203 -3.09 -8.89 -1.45
C ILE A 203 -2.40 -9.41 -0.19
N ALA A 204 -1.07 -9.37 -0.15
CA ALA A 204 -0.25 -9.76 1.00
C ALA A 204 0.99 -8.85 1.07
N GLY A 205 1.43 -8.52 2.28
CA GLY A 205 2.67 -7.77 2.44
C GLY A 205 2.72 -6.89 3.69
N PRO A 206 3.93 -6.40 4.05
CA PRO A 206 4.18 -5.63 5.27
C PRO A 206 3.52 -4.25 5.29
N SER A 207 3.10 -3.73 4.14
CA SER A 207 2.31 -2.49 4.06
C SER A 207 0.85 -2.68 4.49
N MET A 208 0.35 -3.92 4.46
CA MET A 208 -1.02 -4.27 4.84
C MET A 208 -1.09 -4.75 6.29
N MET A 209 -0.16 -5.62 6.71
CA MET A 209 -0.08 -6.18 8.05
C MET A 209 1.32 -6.72 8.32
N ARG A 210 1.74 -6.76 9.56
CA ARG A 210 2.98 -7.44 9.96
C ARG A 210 2.81 -8.97 9.90
N GLY A 211 3.95 -9.67 9.79
CA GLY A 211 3.98 -11.12 9.71
C GLY A 211 4.53 -11.66 8.41
N PHE A 212 4.57 -10.85 7.37
CA PHE A 212 5.07 -11.25 6.05
C PHE A 212 6.60 -11.23 5.94
N ASN A 213 7.34 -10.73 6.94
CA ASN A 213 8.81 -10.67 6.98
C ASN A 213 9.45 -10.07 5.72
N GLY A 214 8.88 -8.98 5.21
CA GLY A 214 9.36 -8.31 4.01
C GLY A 214 8.80 -8.88 2.69
N GLN A 215 8.21 -10.06 2.69
CA GLN A 215 7.60 -10.64 1.50
C GLN A 215 6.31 -9.87 1.14
N SER A 216 6.05 -9.69 -0.15
CA SER A 216 4.82 -9.07 -0.65
C SER A 216 4.36 -9.75 -1.92
N LEU A 217 3.05 -9.84 -2.09
CA LEU A 217 2.43 -10.33 -3.31
C LEU A 217 1.40 -9.34 -3.83
N SER A 218 1.50 -9.06 -5.12
CA SER A 218 0.56 -8.26 -5.86
C SER A 218 0.07 -9.03 -7.07
N VAL A 219 -1.22 -8.96 -7.37
CA VAL A 219 -1.89 -9.74 -8.41
C VAL A 219 -2.72 -8.83 -9.31
N SER A 220 -2.92 -9.25 -10.55
CA SER A 220 -3.82 -8.55 -11.47
C SER A 220 -5.27 -8.66 -11.03
N GLU A 221 -5.70 -9.89 -10.67
CA GLU A 221 -7.02 -10.20 -10.14
C GLU A 221 -6.92 -10.88 -8.77
N GLY A 222 -7.78 -10.48 -7.84
CA GLY A 222 -7.80 -11.03 -6.50
C GLY A 222 -8.35 -10.08 -5.47
N GLY A 223 -8.26 -10.47 -4.21
CA GLY A 223 -8.82 -9.69 -3.13
C GLY A 223 -8.20 -9.97 -1.77
N TRP A 224 -8.62 -9.18 -0.81
CA TRP A 224 -8.27 -9.37 0.58
C TRP A 224 -9.42 -8.92 1.50
N VAL A 225 -9.47 -9.53 2.67
CA VAL A 225 -10.32 -9.11 3.80
C VAL A 225 -9.46 -8.98 5.05
N ARG A 226 -9.67 -7.91 5.78
CA ARG A 226 -8.99 -7.64 7.05
C ARG A 226 -10.03 -7.35 8.14
N LEU A 227 -9.85 -7.98 9.28
CA LEU A 227 -10.57 -7.73 10.52
C LEU A 227 -9.62 -7.07 11.51
N ASP A 228 -10.02 -5.94 12.08
CA ASP A 228 -9.32 -5.25 13.14
C ASP A 228 -10.23 -5.16 14.36
N ALA A 229 -9.67 -5.42 15.55
CA ALA A 229 -10.33 -5.22 16.83
C ALA A 229 -9.41 -4.40 17.74
N ARG A 230 -9.85 -3.20 18.14
CA ARG A 230 -9.11 -2.31 19.02
C ARG A 230 -9.77 -2.26 20.38
N SER A 231 -8.99 -2.48 21.45
CA SER A 231 -9.46 -2.36 22.82
C SER A 231 -9.78 -0.91 23.18
N PRO A 232 -10.58 -0.69 24.24
CA PRO A 232 -10.66 0.64 24.86
C PRO A 232 -9.28 1.11 25.30
N GLY A 233 -9.12 2.44 25.36
CA GLY A 233 -7.91 3.05 25.90
C GLY A 233 -7.85 2.86 27.43
N TYR A 234 -6.72 2.38 27.92
CA TYR A 234 -6.40 2.26 29.34
C TYR A 234 -5.39 3.32 29.72
N VAL A 235 -5.76 4.16 30.68
CA VAL A 235 -4.82 5.14 31.25
C VAL A 235 -3.78 4.39 32.08
N ILE A 236 -2.50 4.62 31.81
CA ILE A 236 -1.42 3.98 32.55
C ILE A 236 -1.21 4.73 33.87
N PRO A 237 -1.34 4.07 35.03
CA PRO A 237 -1.02 4.69 36.30
C PRO A 237 0.43 5.16 36.33
N PHE A 238 0.71 6.30 36.92
CA PHE A 238 2.05 6.91 37.07
C PHE A 238 2.68 7.49 35.79
N MET A 239 1.96 7.49 34.64
CA MET A 239 2.38 8.16 33.42
C MET A 239 1.32 9.17 33.02
N ASP A 240 1.57 10.44 33.24
CA ASP A 240 0.60 11.50 33.00
C ASP A 240 0.11 11.50 31.54
N ALA A 241 -1.22 11.48 31.40
CA ALA A 241 -1.92 11.51 30.11
C ALA A 241 -1.52 10.39 29.11
N THR A 242 -0.94 9.27 29.60
CA THR A 242 -0.58 8.13 28.76
C THR A 242 -1.73 7.15 28.64
N VAL A 243 -2.16 6.88 27.42
CA VAL A 243 -3.19 5.90 27.08
C VAL A 243 -2.57 4.74 26.32
N SER A 244 -2.90 3.53 26.74
CA SER A 244 -2.53 2.31 26.01
C SER A 244 -3.76 1.66 25.41
N ASN A 245 -3.62 1.06 24.22
CA ASN A 245 -4.62 0.18 23.64
C ASN A 245 -3.95 -1.02 22.97
N VAL A 246 -4.68 -2.11 22.88
CA VAL A 246 -4.29 -3.33 22.18
C VAL A 246 -5.12 -3.44 20.91
N MET A 247 -4.46 -3.78 19.81
CA MET A 247 -5.12 -4.07 18.54
C MET A 247 -4.80 -5.50 18.13
N VAL A 248 -5.82 -6.24 17.74
CA VAL A 248 -5.71 -7.57 17.14
C VAL A 248 -6.23 -7.47 15.72
N SER A 249 -5.45 -7.96 14.77
CA SER A 249 -5.78 -7.91 13.36
C SER A 249 -5.59 -9.26 12.69
N VAL A 250 -6.46 -9.60 11.76
CA VAL A 250 -6.35 -10.78 10.89
C VAL A 250 -6.58 -10.34 9.46
N LEU A 251 -5.72 -10.77 8.55
CA LEU A 251 -5.81 -10.51 7.11
C LEU A 251 -5.83 -11.85 6.38
N ARG A 252 -6.70 -11.96 5.38
CA ARG A 252 -6.68 -13.03 4.38
C ARG A 252 -6.68 -12.40 3.00
N GLY A 253 -5.68 -12.75 2.18
CA GLY A 253 -5.54 -12.36 0.78
C GLY A 253 -5.62 -13.59 -0.11
N TRP A 254 -6.20 -13.44 -1.30
CA TRP A 254 -6.33 -14.51 -2.28
C TRP A 254 -6.32 -13.99 -3.70
N SER A 255 -5.88 -14.86 -4.62
CA SER A 255 -6.00 -14.69 -6.06
C SER A 255 -6.55 -15.98 -6.65
N PRO A 256 -7.60 -15.93 -7.50
CA PRO A 256 -8.06 -17.10 -8.20
C PRO A 256 -7.02 -17.54 -9.23
N SER A 257 -7.03 -18.83 -9.58
CA SER A 257 -6.26 -19.33 -10.72
C SER A 257 -6.75 -18.69 -12.00
N SER A 258 -5.87 -18.01 -12.71
CA SER A 258 -6.13 -17.45 -14.02
C SER A 258 -5.80 -18.52 -15.08
N GLY A 259 -6.81 -19.15 -15.58
CA GLY A 259 -7.04 -19.94 -16.81
C GLY A 259 -5.97 -20.84 -17.42
N THR A 260 -4.69 -20.73 -17.24
CA THR A 260 -3.73 -21.55 -18.03
C THR A 260 -2.43 -21.95 -17.36
N ASN A 261 -2.19 -21.82 -16.09
CA ASN A 261 -1.04 -22.41 -15.35
C ASN A 261 -0.71 -21.69 -14.04
N GLU A 262 -1.49 -20.74 -13.58
CA GLU A 262 -1.27 -20.13 -12.28
C GLU A 262 -2.08 -20.89 -11.21
N GLU A 263 -1.39 -21.40 -10.21
CA GLU A 263 -2.01 -22.00 -9.04
C GLU A 263 -2.72 -20.93 -8.21
N ASP A 264 -3.86 -21.27 -7.60
CA ASP A 264 -4.54 -20.42 -6.64
C ASP A 264 -3.57 -19.99 -5.54
N PHE A 265 -3.57 -18.71 -5.23
CA PHE A 265 -2.80 -18.21 -4.11
C PHE A 265 -3.72 -17.81 -2.95
N GLU A 266 -3.35 -18.21 -1.77
CA GLU A 266 -4.01 -17.78 -0.53
C GLU A 266 -2.97 -17.58 0.58
N ALA A 267 -3.10 -16.47 1.32
CA ALA A 267 -2.32 -16.24 2.52
C ALA A 267 -3.19 -15.63 3.62
N SER A 268 -3.00 -16.10 4.84
CA SER A 268 -3.59 -15.51 6.03
C SER A 268 -2.51 -15.14 7.05
N THR A 269 -2.70 -14.01 7.71
CA THR A 269 -1.77 -13.51 8.73
C THR A 269 -2.52 -12.92 9.90
N GLY A 270 -1.92 -12.99 11.08
CA GLY A 270 -2.41 -12.37 12.31
C GLY A 270 -1.36 -11.44 12.91
N GLU A 271 -1.80 -10.33 13.47
CA GLU A 271 -0.97 -9.33 14.15
C GLU A 271 -1.62 -8.96 15.49
N ILE A 272 -0.79 -8.82 16.52
CA ILE A 272 -1.15 -8.18 17.79
C ILE A 272 -0.24 -6.97 17.93
N ALA A 273 -0.83 -5.80 18.20
CA ALA A 273 -0.10 -4.58 18.43
C ALA A 273 -0.50 -3.93 19.75
N LEU A 274 0.48 -3.40 20.47
CA LEU A 274 0.32 -2.51 21.60
C LEU A 274 0.68 -1.10 21.16
N GLN A 275 -0.23 -0.16 21.38
CA GLN A 275 -0.05 1.25 21.10
C GLN A 275 -0.03 2.03 22.40
N LEU A 276 0.95 2.91 22.57
CA LEU A 276 1.08 3.85 23.65
C LEU A 276 1.01 5.26 23.08
N GLN A 277 0.16 6.10 23.63
CA GLN A 277 -0.05 7.46 23.19
C GLN A 277 0.01 8.43 24.36
N THR A 278 0.88 9.44 24.26
CA THR A 278 0.93 10.60 25.14
C THR A 278 0.80 11.86 24.30
N PRO A 279 0.54 13.04 24.91
CA PRO A 279 0.66 14.30 24.19
C PRO A 279 2.05 14.47 23.56
N GLY A 280 2.12 14.52 22.22
CA GLY A 280 3.37 14.69 21.47
C GLY A 280 4.21 13.44 21.23
N PHE A 281 3.83 12.25 21.76
CA PHE A 281 4.57 11.01 21.51
C PHE A 281 3.63 9.82 21.31
N GLU A 282 3.95 9.01 20.33
CA GLU A 282 3.26 7.74 20.04
C GLU A 282 4.29 6.64 19.84
N ALA A 283 4.09 5.50 20.50
CA ALA A 283 4.86 4.28 20.26
C ALA A 283 3.91 3.13 19.93
N ARG A 284 4.29 2.31 18.95
CA ARG A 284 3.58 1.10 18.57
C ARG A 284 4.56 -0.06 18.47
N MET A 285 4.30 -1.10 19.23
CA MET A 285 4.98 -2.40 19.12
C MET A 285 4.01 -3.40 18.53
N SER A 286 4.42 -4.13 17.51
CA SER A 286 3.59 -5.18 16.93
C SER A 286 4.35 -6.46 16.68
N VAL A 287 3.62 -7.58 16.79
CA VAL A 287 4.09 -8.93 16.49
C VAL A 287 3.10 -9.56 15.54
N GLY A 288 3.56 -9.98 14.37
CA GLY A 288 2.74 -10.61 13.36
C GLY A 288 3.33 -11.94 12.89
N ARG A 289 2.48 -12.83 12.39
CA ARG A 289 2.88 -14.12 11.84
C ARG A 289 1.94 -14.56 10.72
N ILE A 290 2.50 -15.17 9.66
CA ILE A 290 1.70 -15.90 8.68
C ILE A 290 1.09 -17.13 9.37
N LEU A 291 -0.22 -17.22 9.34
CA LEU A 291 -1.01 -18.32 9.89
C LEU A 291 -1.03 -19.48 8.90
N ASP A 292 -1.33 -19.14 7.64
CA ASP A 292 -1.40 -20.10 6.55
C ASP A 292 -0.98 -19.45 5.23
N VAL A 293 -0.39 -20.26 4.32
CA VAL A 293 -0.03 -19.83 2.97
C VAL A 293 -0.09 -21.03 2.05
N SER A 294 -0.70 -20.86 0.89
CA SER A 294 -0.77 -21.83 -0.21
C SER A 294 -0.50 -21.10 -1.53
N GLY A 295 0.03 -21.83 -2.50
CA GLY A 295 0.40 -21.30 -3.81
C GLY A 295 1.81 -20.72 -3.88
N PRO A 296 2.24 -20.33 -5.09
CA PRO A 296 3.60 -19.86 -5.35
C PRO A 296 3.83 -18.42 -4.87
N GLY A 297 5.10 -18.02 -4.74
CA GLY A 297 5.53 -16.64 -4.56
C GLY A 297 5.63 -16.15 -3.11
N MET A 298 5.31 -17.00 -2.10
CA MET A 298 5.47 -16.65 -0.70
C MET A 298 5.75 -17.88 0.16
N ASP A 299 6.70 -17.75 1.07
CA ASP A 299 7.06 -18.79 2.04
C ASP A 299 6.51 -18.46 3.42
N LYS A 300 6.25 -19.50 4.23
CA LYS A 300 5.86 -19.32 5.63
C LYS A 300 7.12 -19.20 6.50
N PRO A 301 7.43 -17.99 7.03
CA PRO A 301 8.58 -17.79 7.87
C PRO A 301 8.46 -18.57 9.17
N SER A 302 9.58 -19.12 9.64
CA SER A 302 9.64 -19.86 10.92
C SER A 302 9.50 -18.95 12.15
N ARG A 303 9.79 -17.65 12.00
CA ARG A 303 9.81 -16.67 13.10
C ARG A 303 8.74 -15.59 12.87
N PRO A 304 8.15 -15.07 13.97
CA PRO A 304 7.26 -13.94 13.88
C PRO A 304 8.02 -12.67 13.43
N ASP A 305 7.30 -11.77 12.77
CA ASP A 305 7.74 -10.43 12.42
C ASP A 305 7.44 -9.49 13.60
N VAL A 306 8.49 -8.86 14.14
CA VAL A 306 8.37 -7.92 15.27
C VAL A 306 8.75 -6.53 14.78
N SER A 307 7.92 -5.55 15.05
CA SER A 307 8.24 -4.15 14.75
C SER A 307 8.01 -3.23 15.94
N LEU A 308 8.83 -2.21 16.03
CA LEU A 308 8.65 -1.08 16.94
C LEU A 308 8.70 0.19 16.11
N SER A 309 7.69 1.02 16.23
CA SER A 309 7.67 2.36 15.64
C SER A 309 7.43 3.40 16.70
N MET A 310 8.10 4.53 16.59
CA MET A 310 7.94 5.67 17.48
C MET A 310 7.79 6.93 16.65
N SER A 311 6.88 7.81 17.04
CA SER A 311 6.71 9.12 16.43
C SER A 311 6.63 10.18 17.51
N MET A 312 7.20 11.35 17.23
CA MET A 312 7.18 12.51 18.12
C MET A 312 6.70 13.72 17.33
N ALA A 313 5.72 14.42 17.86
CA ALA A 313 5.30 15.73 17.36
C ALA A 313 6.09 16.80 18.11
N ILE A 314 6.73 17.67 17.35
CA ILE A 314 7.51 18.82 17.87
C ILE A 314 6.70 20.09 17.62
#